data_55ed491c9037f9e3226bd5b008eb0c4c
#
_entry.id   55ed491c9037f9e3226bd5b008eb0c4c
#
_cell.length_a   1.000
_cell.length_b   1.000
_cell.length_c   1.000
_cell.angle_alpha   90.00
_cell.angle_beta   90.00
_cell.angle_gamma   90.00
#
_symmetry.space_group_name_H-M   'P 1'
#
loop_
_entity.id
_entity.type
_entity.pdbx_description
1 polymer ?
#
loop_
_entity_poly.entity_id
_entity_poly.type
_entity_poly.pdbx_seq_one_letter_code
_entity_poly.pdbx_strand_id
1 'polypeptide(L)'
;NRLYCEQKRRHRLKLAPNAIMKYYTVAECRKHIELLCKEFELCPKYCHLQTNVSSCFHYQLKECKGICCDKETVEDYNKRVKEAIKSVGIGAENLVITENGIAENEIGFALILNGIYQGFGYLDKKQAAQLTQPEDYQFFVQPKKDNRDVQRIVASYLKKKAKLKQEQNGEISI
;
A
#
# COMPACT_ATOMS: atom_id res chain seq x y z
N ASN A 1 3.56 -16.89 -1.30
CA ASN A 1 3.53 -15.52 -1.83
C ASN A 1 4.95 -15.03 -2.10
N ARG A 2 5.14 -14.20 -3.12
CA ARG A 2 6.43 -13.59 -3.46
C ARG A 2 6.23 -12.11 -3.74
N LEU A 3 7.11 -11.28 -3.23
CA LEU A 3 7.14 -9.85 -3.43
C LEU A 3 8.36 -9.51 -4.30
N TYR A 4 8.16 -8.91 -5.48
CA TYR A 4 9.27 -8.64 -6.40
C TYR A 4 8.97 -7.43 -7.30
N CYS A 5 10.03 -6.87 -7.93
CA CYS A 5 9.93 -5.83 -8.94
C CYS A 5 9.62 -6.42 -10.32
N GLU A 6 8.63 -5.86 -10.98
CA GLU A 6 8.38 -6.13 -12.40
C GLU A 6 8.59 -4.85 -13.22
N GLN A 7 9.46 -4.93 -14.23
CA GLN A 7 9.67 -3.85 -15.18
C GLN A 7 8.75 -4.01 -16.38
N LYS A 8 7.87 -3.03 -16.62
CA LYS A 8 7.04 -2.98 -17.84
C LYS A 8 7.48 -1.86 -18.76
N ARG A 9 7.60 -2.15 -20.06
CA ARG A 9 7.88 -1.14 -21.09
C ARG A 9 6.69 -0.17 -21.21
N ARG A 10 6.96 1.12 -21.44
CA ARG A 10 5.95 2.20 -21.50
C ARG A 10 4.75 1.94 -22.39
N HIS A 11 4.89 1.12 -23.44
CA HIS A 11 3.80 0.80 -24.39
C HIS A 11 2.84 -0.32 -23.95
N ARG A 12 3.08 -0.96 -22.81
CA ARG A 12 2.23 -2.03 -22.26
C ARG A 12 1.80 -1.75 -20.84
N LEU A 13 1.28 -0.54 -20.61
CA LEU A 13 0.83 -0.07 -19.29
C LEU A 13 -0.54 -0.65 -18.86
N LYS A 14 -0.83 -1.92 -19.16
CA LYS A 14 -1.77 -2.64 -18.31
C LYS A 14 -1.01 -2.99 -17.04
N LEU A 15 -1.41 -2.41 -15.91
CA LEU A 15 -0.93 -2.82 -14.60
C LEU A 15 -1.09 -4.33 -14.47
N ALA A 16 -0.07 -4.99 -13.91
CA ALA A 16 -0.26 -6.34 -13.44
C ALA A 16 -1.45 -6.33 -12.46
N PRO A 17 -2.41 -7.23 -12.59
CA PRO A 17 -3.62 -7.23 -11.75
C PRO A 17 -3.32 -7.26 -10.24
N ASN A 18 -2.12 -7.67 -9.86
CA ASN A 18 -1.66 -7.77 -8.47
C ASN A 18 -0.55 -6.75 -8.13
N ALA A 19 -0.42 -5.65 -8.89
CA ALA A 19 0.56 -4.62 -8.57
C ALA A 19 0.12 -3.87 -7.30
N ILE A 20 0.99 -3.87 -6.29
CA ILE A 20 0.73 -3.22 -4.99
C ILE A 20 1.16 -1.75 -5.02
N MET A 21 2.24 -1.44 -5.75
CA MET A 21 2.79 -0.09 -5.86
C MET A 21 3.50 0.11 -7.20
N LYS A 22 3.53 1.34 -7.67
CA LYS A 22 4.30 1.77 -8.84
C LYS A 22 5.49 2.61 -8.45
N TYR A 23 6.59 2.43 -9.17
CA TYR A 23 7.82 3.20 -9.00
C TYR A 23 8.21 3.84 -10.33
N TYR A 24 8.93 4.96 -10.28
CA TYR A 24 9.46 5.61 -11.48
C TYR A 24 10.66 4.87 -12.06
N THR A 25 11.46 4.23 -11.20
CA THR A 25 12.65 3.49 -11.60
C THR A 25 12.70 2.10 -10.96
N VAL A 26 13.39 1.18 -11.64
CA VAL A 26 13.66 -0.17 -11.10
C VAL A 26 14.53 -0.09 -9.84
N ALA A 27 15.46 0.86 -9.80
CA ALA A 27 16.34 1.06 -8.64
C ALA A 27 15.55 1.44 -7.38
N GLU A 28 14.58 2.34 -7.48
CA GLU A 28 13.69 2.68 -6.35
C GLU A 28 12.88 1.48 -5.88
N CYS A 29 12.32 0.72 -6.81
CA CYS A 29 11.56 -0.49 -6.49
C CYS A 29 12.43 -1.50 -5.74
N ARG A 30 13.64 -1.80 -6.25
CA ARG A 30 14.58 -2.71 -5.61
C ARG A 30 14.97 -2.25 -4.21
N LYS A 31 15.34 -0.97 -4.07
CA LYS A 31 15.67 -0.39 -2.76
C LYS A 31 14.52 -0.51 -1.75
N HIS A 32 13.29 -0.33 -2.20
CA HIS A 32 12.14 -0.50 -1.32
C HIS A 32 11.95 -1.96 -0.92
N ILE A 33 12.10 -2.92 -1.84
CA ILE A 33 12.04 -4.35 -1.50
C ILE A 33 13.19 -4.75 -0.55
N GLU A 34 14.39 -4.19 -0.70
CA GLU A 34 15.50 -4.39 0.23
C GLU A 34 15.13 -3.93 1.66
N LEU A 35 14.50 -2.77 1.78
CA LEU A 35 14.00 -2.27 3.07
C LEU A 35 12.94 -3.19 3.68
N LEU A 36 11.98 -3.66 2.87
CA LEU A 36 10.97 -4.61 3.32
C LEU A 36 11.57 -5.95 3.72
N CYS A 37 12.58 -6.44 2.99
CA CYS A 37 13.30 -7.65 3.37
C CYS A 37 13.94 -7.50 4.75
N LYS A 38 14.53 -6.35 5.04
CA LYS A 38 15.16 -6.05 6.32
C LYS A 38 14.13 -5.90 7.44
N GLU A 39 13.06 -5.15 7.20
CA GLU A 39 12.03 -4.84 8.20
C GLU A 39 11.20 -6.06 8.59
N PHE A 40 10.85 -6.90 7.61
CA PHE A 40 9.99 -8.08 7.79
C PHE A 40 10.75 -9.40 7.72
N GLU A 41 12.08 -9.37 7.78
CA GLU A 41 12.95 -10.55 7.69
C GLU A 41 12.60 -11.46 6.48
N LEU A 42 12.25 -10.84 5.33
CA LEU A 42 11.90 -11.58 4.12
C LEU A 42 13.16 -12.14 3.44
N CYS A 43 12.97 -13.19 2.66
CA CYS A 43 14.08 -13.81 1.94
C CYS A 43 14.41 -13.09 0.64
N PRO A 44 15.61 -12.49 0.46
CA PRO A 44 16.01 -11.80 -0.76
C PRO A 44 15.97 -12.68 -2.01
N LYS A 45 16.20 -14.00 -1.88
CA LYS A 45 16.06 -14.96 -2.99
C LYS A 45 14.61 -15.02 -3.47
N TYR A 46 13.65 -15.13 -2.56
CA TYR A 46 12.22 -15.15 -2.92
C TYR A 46 11.66 -13.77 -3.30
N CYS A 47 12.37 -12.70 -2.95
CA CYS A 47 12.07 -11.34 -3.41
C CYS A 47 12.80 -10.96 -4.72
N HIS A 48 13.44 -11.91 -5.38
CA HIS A 48 14.19 -11.73 -6.65
C HIS A 48 15.30 -10.68 -6.56
N LEU A 49 15.81 -10.41 -5.37
CA LEU A 49 16.97 -9.54 -5.15
C LEU A 49 18.29 -10.31 -5.36
N GLN A 50 18.26 -11.62 -5.13
CA GLN A 50 19.36 -12.55 -5.37
C GLN A 50 18.88 -13.64 -6.34
N THR A 51 19.66 -13.86 -7.39
CA THR A 51 19.43 -14.89 -8.42
C THR A 51 20.62 -15.85 -8.46
N ASN A 52 20.40 -17.05 -8.96
CA ASN A 52 21.46 -18.06 -9.14
C ASN A 52 22.17 -18.48 -7.82
N VAL A 53 21.45 -18.47 -6.70
CA VAL A 53 21.97 -18.91 -5.40
C VAL A 53 21.11 -20.08 -4.88
N SER A 54 21.72 -21.08 -4.29
CA SER A 54 21.02 -22.19 -3.63
C SER A 54 20.28 -21.72 -2.38
N SER A 55 20.96 -20.92 -1.54
CA SER A 55 20.40 -20.27 -0.37
C SER A 55 20.77 -18.79 -0.32
N CYS A 56 19.97 -17.97 0.38
CA CYS A 56 20.29 -16.56 0.53
C CYS A 56 21.38 -16.34 1.59
N PHE A 57 22.26 -15.39 1.32
CA PHE A 57 23.32 -15.02 2.27
C PHE A 57 22.76 -14.43 3.58
N HIS A 58 21.60 -13.76 3.50
CA HIS A 58 20.93 -13.15 4.65
C HIS A 58 20.53 -14.15 5.75
N TYR A 59 20.35 -15.42 5.40
CA TYR A 59 20.11 -16.44 6.42
C TYR A 59 21.34 -16.65 7.32
N GLN A 60 22.53 -16.62 6.74
CA GLN A 60 23.79 -16.74 7.51
C GLN A 60 24.00 -15.53 8.43
N LEU A 61 23.55 -14.35 7.99
CA LEU A 61 23.59 -13.11 8.77
C LEU A 61 22.45 -12.96 9.78
N LYS A 62 21.54 -13.94 9.87
CA LYS A 62 20.33 -13.92 10.72
C LYS A 62 19.36 -12.77 10.36
N GLU A 63 19.41 -12.30 9.13
CA GLU A 63 18.50 -11.27 8.58
C GLU A 63 17.29 -11.89 7.85
N CYS A 64 17.20 -13.21 7.79
CA CYS A 64 16.10 -13.97 7.18
C CYS A 64 15.94 -15.28 7.94
N LYS A 65 14.71 -15.76 8.07
CA LYS A 65 14.40 -16.99 8.85
C LYS A 65 14.64 -18.29 8.08
N GLY A 66 15.15 -18.22 6.85
CA GLY A 66 15.65 -19.36 6.11
C GLY A 66 14.63 -20.18 5.35
N ILE A 67 13.54 -19.57 4.87
CA ILE A 67 12.57 -20.23 3.99
C ILE A 67 13.24 -20.90 2.76
N CYS A 68 14.32 -20.31 2.24
CA CYS A 68 15.06 -20.87 1.11
C CYS A 68 16.03 -22.02 1.49
N CYS A 69 16.11 -22.36 2.77
CA CYS A 69 16.93 -23.43 3.34
C CYS A 69 16.07 -24.41 4.15
N ASP A 70 14.75 -24.38 3.94
CA ASP A 70 13.76 -25.25 4.64
C ASP A 70 13.82 -25.15 6.18
N LYS A 71 14.21 -23.95 6.69
CA LYS A 71 14.28 -23.66 8.14
C LYS A 71 13.06 -22.94 8.66
N GLU A 72 12.14 -22.56 7.78
CA GLU A 72 10.91 -21.88 8.09
C GLU A 72 9.76 -22.48 7.27
N THR A 73 8.55 -22.48 7.82
CA THR A 73 7.34 -22.93 7.11
C THR A 73 6.88 -21.90 6.08
N VAL A 74 6.21 -22.36 5.03
CA VAL A 74 5.62 -21.48 4.01
C VAL A 74 4.54 -20.59 4.61
N GLU A 75 3.81 -21.11 5.59
CA GLU A 75 2.73 -20.40 6.29
C GLU A 75 3.27 -19.21 7.07
N ASP A 76 4.34 -19.39 7.84
CA ASP A 76 4.94 -18.31 8.65
C ASP A 76 5.61 -17.26 7.76
N TYR A 77 6.29 -17.68 6.70
CA TYR A 77 6.82 -16.76 5.69
C TYR A 77 5.71 -15.93 5.06
N ASN A 78 4.60 -16.56 4.67
CA ASN A 78 3.47 -15.88 4.05
C ASN A 78 2.77 -14.89 4.98
N LYS A 79 2.74 -15.13 6.31
CA LYS A 79 2.24 -14.14 7.28
C LYS A 79 3.04 -12.85 7.18
N ARG A 80 4.37 -12.93 7.24
CA ARG A 80 5.26 -11.76 7.14
C ARG A 80 5.16 -11.05 5.78
N VAL A 81 5.03 -11.80 4.68
CA VAL A 81 4.78 -11.21 3.36
C VAL A 81 3.48 -10.42 3.34
N LYS A 82 2.41 -10.93 3.97
CA LYS A 82 1.14 -10.21 4.07
C LYS A 82 1.28 -8.93 4.90
N GLU A 83 2.03 -8.97 6.00
CA GLU A 83 2.33 -7.79 6.83
C GLU A 83 3.13 -6.75 6.03
N ALA A 84 4.16 -7.19 5.31
CA ALA A 84 4.93 -6.32 4.42
C ALA A 84 4.05 -5.69 3.33
N ILE A 85 3.13 -6.43 2.72
CA ILE A 85 2.17 -5.91 1.76
C ILE A 85 1.28 -4.83 2.38
N LYS A 86 0.77 -5.07 3.59
CA LYS A 86 -0.03 -4.07 4.31
C LYS A 86 0.75 -2.79 4.63
N SER A 87 2.06 -2.89 4.87
CA SER A 87 2.90 -1.71 5.16
C SER A 87 3.23 -0.88 3.93
N VAL A 88 3.21 -1.48 2.74
CA VAL A 88 3.66 -0.84 1.48
C VAL A 88 2.66 0.17 0.94
N GLY A 89 1.38 -0.01 1.19
CA GLY A 89 0.34 0.82 0.58
C GLY A 89 -0.61 1.42 1.59
N ILE A 90 -1.69 1.95 1.05
CA ILE A 90 -2.85 2.44 1.80
C ILE A 90 -3.64 1.26 2.41
N GLY A 91 -3.16 0.03 2.25
CA GLY A 91 -3.91 -1.20 2.51
C GLY A 91 -4.65 -1.68 1.26
N ALA A 92 -5.10 -2.93 1.26
CA ALA A 92 -5.94 -3.47 0.18
C ALA A 92 -7.41 -3.05 0.31
N GLU A 93 -7.73 -2.13 1.21
CA GLU A 93 -9.09 -1.72 1.51
C GLU A 93 -9.57 -0.64 0.53
N ASN A 94 -10.86 -0.69 0.24
CA ASN A 94 -11.56 0.40 -0.44
C ASN A 94 -11.88 1.47 0.60
N LEU A 95 -11.51 2.70 0.33
CA LEU A 95 -11.76 3.78 1.25
C LEU A 95 -11.98 5.11 0.54
N VAL A 96 -12.79 5.96 1.15
CA VAL A 96 -12.97 7.36 0.76
C VAL A 96 -12.44 8.24 1.89
N ILE A 97 -11.54 9.15 1.54
CA ILE A 97 -11.08 10.20 2.42
C ILE A 97 -11.89 11.44 2.10
N THR A 98 -12.61 11.97 3.06
CA THR A 98 -13.44 13.17 2.89
C THR A 98 -12.94 14.31 3.77
N GLU A 99 -12.99 15.52 3.22
CA GLU A 99 -12.70 16.77 3.90
C GLU A 99 -13.72 17.84 3.47
N ASN A 100 -13.84 18.93 4.23
CA ASN A 100 -14.67 20.06 3.81
C ASN A 100 -14.17 20.62 2.49
N GLY A 101 -15.10 20.90 1.56
CA GLY A 101 -14.82 21.57 0.30
C GLY A 101 -14.57 23.06 0.48
N ILE A 102 -14.44 23.77 -0.65
CA ILE A 102 -14.25 25.22 -0.65
C ILE A 102 -15.57 25.91 -0.35
N ALA A 103 -16.68 25.40 -0.87
CA ALA A 103 -18.01 25.91 -0.59
C ALA A 103 -18.57 25.27 0.69
N GLU A 104 -19.44 26.02 1.39
CA GLU A 104 -20.00 25.61 2.69
C GLU A 104 -20.77 24.28 2.64
N ASN A 105 -21.43 24.01 1.52
CA ASN A 105 -22.21 22.78 1.28
C ASN A 105 -21.45 21.70 0.52
N GLU A 106 -20.15 21.88 0.32
CA GLU A 106 -19.33 20.97 -0.48
C GLU A 106 -18.45 20.11 0.39
N ILE A 107 -18.20 18.88 -0.05
CA ILE A 107 -17.11 18.04 0.43
C ILE A 107 -16.17 17.69 -0.72
N GLY A 108 -14.88 17.74 -0.45
CA GLY A 108 -13.86 17.13 -1.29
C GLY A 108 -13.65 15.68 -0.86
N PHE A 109 -13.39 14.79 -1.82
CA PHE A 109 -13.06 13.42 -1.51
C PHE A 109 -11.90 12.90 -2.35
N ALA A 110 -11.15 11.95 -1.79
CA ALA A 110 -10.16 11.14 -2.49
C ALA A 110 -10.59 9.67 -2.43
N LEU A 111 -10.64 9.02 -3.59
CA LEU A 111 -11.08 7.63 -3.72
C LEU A 111 -9.88 6.69 -3.84
N ILE A 112 -9.86 5.66 -3.00
CA ILE A 112 -8.90 4.58 -3.02
C ILE A 112 -9.68 3.27 -3.17
N LEU A 113 -9.36 2.47 -4.18
CA LEU A 113 -9.94 1.15 -4.40
C LEU A 113 -8.84 0.11 -4.54
N ASN A 114 -8.96 -0.97 -3.79
CA ASN A 114 -7.95 -2.03 -3.72
C ASN A 114 -6.54 -1.47 -3.40
N GLY A 115 -6.47 -0.47 -2.52
CA GLY A 115 -5.22 0.21 -2.17
C GLY A 115 -4.63 1.10 -3.26
N ILE A 116 -5.33 1.33 -4.36
CA ILE A 116 -4.90 2.16 -5.49
C ILE A 116 -5.71 3.45 -5.50
N TYR A 117 -5.02 4.59 -5.48
CA TYR A 117 -5.66 5.89 -5.63
C TYR A 117 -6.28 6.03 -7.03
N GLN A 118 -7.57 6.32 -7.07
CA GLN A 118 -8.35 6.48 -8.30
C GLN A 118 -8.41 7.93 -8.77
N GLY A 119 -8.37 8.87 -7.84
CA GLY A 119 -8.54 10.29 -8.11
C GLY A 119 -9.25 11.00 -6.96
N PHE A 120 -9.71 12.21 -7.25
CA PHE A 120 -10.46 13.01 -6.29
C PHE A 120 -11.72 13.59 -6.96
N GLY A 121 -12.60 14.16 -6.16
CA GLY A 121 -13.78 14.85 -6.63
C GLY A 121 -14.38 15.74 -5.56
N TYR A 122 -15.44 16.41 -5.93
CA TYR A 122 -16.22 17.26 -5.05
C TYR A 122 -17.68 16.90 -5.18
N LEU A 123 -18.42 16.93 -4.08
CA LEU A 123 -19.83 16.59 -4.01
C LEU A 123 -20.55 17.55 -3.07
N ASP A 124 -21.82 17.81 -3.35
CA ASP A 124 -22.70 18.40 -2.36
C ASP A 124 -22.87 17.47 -1.16
N LYS A 125 -22.94 18.01 0.05
CA LYS A 125 -23.10 17.24 1.30
C LYS A 125 -24.31 16.32 1.29
N LYS A 126 -25.42 16.74 0.62
CA LYS A 126 -26.64 15.92 0.51
C LYS A 126 -26.42 14.71 -0.41
N GLN A 127 -25.70 14.91 -1.53
CA GLN A 127 -25.32 13.81 -2.42
C GLN A 127 -24.38 12.83 -1.72
N ALA A 128 -23.35 13.34 -1.05
CA ALA A 128 -22.42 12.51 -0.34
C ALA A 128 -23.07 11.67 0.77
N ALA A 129 -24.07 12.20 1.44
CA ALA A 129 -24.84 11.46 2.48
C ALA A 129 -25.63 10.27 1.93
N GLN A 130 -25.84 10.19 0.62
CA GLN A 130 -26.53 9.08 -0.04
C GLN A 130 -25.56 7.96 -0.47
N LEU A 131 -24.25 8.23 -0.49
CA LEU A 131 -23.22 7.27 -0.90
C LEU A 131 -22.78 6.48 0.33
N THR A 132 -23.03 5.17 0.31
CA THR A 132 -22.76 4.30 1.45
C THR A 132 -21.49 3.50 1.30
N GLN A 133 -21.07 3.22 0.06
CA GLN A 133 -19.91 2.41 -0.24
C GLN A 133 -18.85 3.23 -1.01
N PRO A 134 -17.55 2.95 -0.82
CA PRO A 134 -16.50 3.62 -1.58
C PRO A 134 -16.69 3.54 -3.10
N GLU A 135 -17.24 2.44 -3.60
CA GLU A 135 -17.48 2.20 -5.01
C GLU A 135 -18.48 3.20 -5.61
N ASP A 136 -19.42 3.71 -4.83
CA ASP A 136 -20.40 4.69 -5.29
C ASP A 136 -19.75 5.99 -5.75
N TYR A 137 -18.60 6.33 -5.16
CA TYR A 137 -17.83 7.53 -5.50
C TYR A 137 -17.15 7.47 -6.87
N GLN A 138 -17.08 6.29 -7.52
CA GLN A 138 -16.46 6.13 -8.85
C GLN A 138 -17.14 6.99 -9.91
N PHE A 139 -18.45 7.24 -9.79
CA PHE A 139 -19.21 8.03 -10.75
C PHE A 139 -18.87 9.53 -10.69
N PHE A 140 -18.27 9.97 -9.61
CA PHE A 140 -17.99 11.40 -9.34
C PHE A 140 -16.50 11.72 -9.30
N VAL A 141 -15.64 10.69 -9.41
CA VAL A 141 -14.20 10.87 -9.32
C VAL A 141 -13.64 11.49 -10.60
N GLN A 142 -12.76 12.47 -10.45
CA GLN A 142 -11.87 12.93 -11.51
C GLN A 142 -10.63 12.00 -11.51
N PRO A 143 -10.48 11.13 -12.52
CA PRO A 143 -9.41 10.14 -12.52
C PRO A 143 -8.03 10.80 -12.50
N LYS A 144 -7.16 10.32 -11.62
CA LYS A 144 -5.76 10.74 -11.53
C LYS A 144 -4.87 9.52 -11.43
N LYS A 145 -3.63 9.66 -11.93
CA LYS A 145 -2.65 8.58 -11.86
C LYS A 145 -2.19 8.38 -10.42
N ASP A 146 -2.31 7.15 -9.95
CA ASP A 146 -1.65 6.74 -8.72
C ASP A 146 -0.14 6.68 -8.92
N ASN A 147 0.61 7.17 -7.93
CA ASN A 147 2.05 7.14 -7.90
C ASN A 147 2.56 7.14 -6.44
N ARG A 148 3.86 6.93 -6.27
CA ARG A 148 4.48 6.84 -4.94
C ARG A 148 4.25 8.06 -4.06
N ASP A 149 4.24 9.26 -4.64
CA ASP A 149 4.09 10.49 -3.86
C ASP A 149 2.66 10.60 -3.33
N VAL A 150 1.67 10.32 -4.15
CA VAL A 150 0.26 10.24 -3.73
C VAL A 150 0.07 9.18 -2.66
N GLN A 151 0.64 7.99 -2.83
CA GLN A 151 0.59 6.91 -1.84
C GLN A 151 1.18 7.34 -0.49
N ARG A 152 2.33 8.04 -0.50
CA ARG A 152 2.96 8.57 0.71
C ARG A 152 2.11 9.63 1.40
N ILE A 153 1.52 10.54 0.65
CA ILE A 153 0.64 11.60 1.18
C ILE A 153 -0.56 10.96 1.87
N VAL A 154 -1.26 10.06 1.18
CA VAL A 154 -2.44 9.38 1.72
C VAL A 154 -2.09 8.54 2.95
N ALA A 155 -1.01 7.75 2.90
CA ALA A 155 -0.56 6.96 4.04
C ALA A 155 -0.20 7.85 5.26
N SER A 156 0.46 8.99 5.02
CA SER A 156 0.78 9.95 6.08
C SER A 156 -0.49 10.56 6.69
N TYR A 157 -1.45 10.92 5.86
CA TYR A 157 -2.75 11.45 6.30
C TYR A 157 -3.49 10.43 7.18
N LEU A 158 -3.58 9.19 6.74
CA LEU A 158 -4.26 8.12 7.49
C LEU A 158 -3.59 7.84 8.84
N LYS A 159 -2.26 7.85 8.88
CA LYS A 159 -1.51 7.72 10.15
C LYS A 159 -1.81 8.84 11.12
N LYS A 160 -1.88 10.10 10.64
CA LYS A 160 -2.24 11.26 11.48
C LYS A 160 -3.67 11.13 12.02
N LYS A 161 -4.62 10.77 11.14
CA LYS A 161 -6.03 10.61 11.51
C LYS A 161 -6.23 9.48 12.54
N ALA A 162 -5.50 8.38 12.39
CA ALA A 162 -5.52 7.28 13.37
C ALA A 162 -4.97 7.69 14.75
N LYS A 163 -3.89 8.46 14.80
CA LYS A 163 -3.34 8.99 16.07
C LYS A 163 -4.31 9.92 16.77
N LEU A 164 -4.91 10.86 16.05
CA LEU A 164 -5.91 11.79 16.62
C LEU A 164 -7.12 11.05 17.19
N LYS A 165 -7.57 9.98 16.54
CA LYS A 165 -8.67 9.14 17.07
C LYS A 165 -8.27 8.39 18.34
N GLN A 166 -7.02 7.94 18.46
CA GLN A 166 -6.52 7.27 19.67
C GLN A 166 -6.40 8.25 20.85
N GLU A 167 -5.93 9.48 20.61
CA GLU A 167 -5.83 10.54 21.61
C GLU A 167 -7.23 10.94 22.12
N GLN A 168 -8.22 11.08 21.25
CA GLN A 168 -9.60 11.39 21.62
C GLN A 168 -10.30 10.26 22.40
N ASN A 169 -9.96 8.99 22.11
CA ASN A 169 -10.53 7.83 22.83
C ASN A 169 -9.77 7.51 24.13
N GLY A 170 -8.55 8.02 24.32
CA GLY A 170 -7.76 7.86 25.54
C GLY A 170 -8.13 8.85 26.68
N GLU A 171 -8.87 9.91 26.38
CA GLU A 171 -9.32 10.89 27.38
C GLU A 171 -10.65 10.53 28.09
N ILE A 172 -11.26 9.37 27.77
CA ILE A 172 -12.51 8.91 28.39
C ILE A 172 -12.24 7.70 29.31
N SER A 173 -11.23 7.78 30.14
CA SER A 173 -10.98 6.80 31.21
C SER A 173 -10.43 7.52 32.44
N ILE A 174 -11.29 8.26 33.12
CA ILE A 174 -11.16 8.59 34.56
C ILE A 174 -12.54 8.36 35.20
#